data_8bf3eceea36da28a59bd019ae13ff623
#
_entry.id   8bf3eceea36da28a59bd019ae13ff623
#
_cell.length_a   1.000
_cell.length_b   1.000
_cell.length_c   1.000
_cell.angle_alpha   90.00
_cell.angle_beta   90.00
_cell.angle_gamma   90.00
#
_symmetry.space_group_name_H-M   'P 1'
#
loop_
_entity.id
_entity.type
_entity.pdbx_description
1 polymer ?
#
loop_
_entity_poly.entity_id
_entity_poly.type
_entity_poly.pdbx_seq_one_letter_code
_entity_poly.pdbx_strand_id
1 'polypeptide(L)'
;MGSDLPTLPASPDRLLRVRKLAKRYVRGGVWGKRVPVIAVDGVDLEIAGGQTLALVGESGSGKSTVARCVARLEKPDSGQIWIGEKDVGDLSSSSRLPLRSAVQMVFQDPVTSMNPRFTAVEVVEEPLLIQGLDRERRRKVALESIDEVGLLRAWADRSVMQFSGGQRQRLAIARALMLRPKLLVLDEAITGLDLSAQAQIANLLQALQTSHSLTYLLISHDLALVTRMADAIAVMAGGRIVETGPTSQMMMAPKEQETIRLLASARAAQSRLGALTEASA
;
A
#
# COMPACT_ATOMS: atom_id res chain seq x y z
N MET A 1 -29.53 -10.60 -11.66
CA MET A 1 -29.77 -9.24 -11.15
C MET A 1 -28.42 -8.63 -10.93
N GLY A 2 -27.98 -7.74 -11.83
CA GLY A 2 -26.70 -7.04 -11.74
C GLY A 2 -26.82 -5.98 -10.66
N SER A 3 -25.98 -6.05 -9.65
CA SER A 3 -25.83 -4.97 -8.67
C SER A 3 -25.07 -3.84 -9.35
N ASP A 4 -25.78 -2.81 -9.79
CA ASP A 4 -25.20 -1.52 -10.11
C ASP A 4 -24.65 -0.92 -8.79
N LEU A 5 -23.37 -1.17 -8.52
CA LEU A 5 -22.64 -0.38 -7.53
C LEU A 5 -22.66 1.08 -8.02
N PRO A 6 -22.91 2.05 -7.14
CA PRO A 6 -22.91 3.44 -7.51
C PRO A 6 -21.55 3.79 -8.12
N THR A 7 -21.55 4.02 -9.43
CA THR A 7 -20.40 4.59 -10.15
C THR A 7 -20.14 5.97 -9.56
N LEU A 8 -19.03 6.10 -8.84
CA LEU A 8 -18.55 7.42 -8.46
C LEU A 8 -18.43 8.26 -9.72
N PRO A 9 -18.91 9.53 -9.74
CA PRO A 9 -18.92 10.34 -10.94
C PRO A 9 -17.50 10.43 -11.53
N ALA A 10 -17.40 10.33 -12.85
CA ALA A 10 -16.15 10.47 -13.58
C ALA A 10 -15.62 11.90 -13.37
N SER A 11 -14.64 12.04 -12.47
CA SER A 11 -13.94 13.31 -12.23
C SER A 11 -12.60 13.28 -12.97
N PRO A 12 -12.18 14.37 -13.63
CA PRO A 12 -10.93 14.42 -14.40
C PRO A 12 -9.66 14.26 -13.53
N ASP A 13 -9.78 14.33 -12.21
CA ASP A 13 -8.64 14.29 -11.27
C ASP A 13 -8.30 12.89 -10.71
N ARG A 14 -8.72 11.81 -11.37
CA ARG A 14 -8.44 10.46 -10.87
C ARG A 14 -7.05 10.00 -11.23
N LEU A 15 -6.19 9.82 -10.21
CA LEU A 15 -4.83 9.31 -10.41
C LEU A 15 -4.80 7.81 -10.67
N LEU A 16 -5.55 7.00 -9.90
CA LEU A 16 -5.67 5.57 -10.11
C LEU A 16 -7.09 5.22 -10.55
N ARG A 17 -7.21 4.43 -11.62
CA ARG A 17 -8.46 3.78 -12.04
C ARG A 17 -8.18 2.32 -12.33
N VAL A 18 -8.96 1.46 -11.74
CA VAL A 18 -8.95 0.01 -11.99
C VAL A 18 -10.34 -0.41 -12.44
N ARG A 19 -10.44 -1.18 -13.52
CA ARG A 19 -11.70 -1.65 -14.09
C ARG A 19 -11.66 -3.15 -14.33
N LYS A 20 -12.63 -3.85 -13.77
CA LYS A 20 -12.87 -5.29 -13.92
C LYS A 20 -11.60 -6.14 -13.76
N LEU A 21 -10.77 -5.74 -12.79
CA LEU A 21 -9.51 -6.43 -12.52
C LEU A 21 -9.80 -7.86 -12.05
N ALA A 22 -9.18 -8.84 -12.73
CA ALA A 22 -9.27 -10.23 -12.33
C ALA A 22 -7.90 -10.89 -12.25
N LYS A 23 -7.74 -11.77 -11.24
CA LYS A 23 -6.53 -12.57 -11.04
C LYS A 23 -6.85 -13.92 -10.45
N ARG A 24 -6.31 -14.96 -11.07
CA ARG A 24 -6.44 -16.34 -10.62
C ARG A 24 -5.07 -16.93 -10.36
N TYR A 25 -4.98 -17.78 -9.37
CA TYR A 25 -3.81 -18.60 -9.10
C TYR A 25 -4.17 -20.06 -9.26
N VAL A 26 -3.18 -20.88 -9.54
CA VAL A 26 -3.34 -22.32 -9.57
C VAL A 26 -2.69 -22.88 -8.30
N ARG A 27 -3.49 -23.43 -7.40
CA ARG A 27 -3.00 -24.11 -6.20
C ARG A 27 -2.91 -25.60 -6.48
N GLY A 28 -1.76 -26.20 -6.26
CA GLY A 28 -1.56 -27.65 -6.43
C GLY A 28 -0.07 -27.99 -6.45
N GLY A 29 0.28 -29.11 -5.79
CA GLY A 29 1.65 -29.64 -5.78
C GLY A 29 1.97 -30.39 -7.08
N VAL A 30 3.25 -30.78 -7.22
CA VAL A 30 3.80 -31.49 -8.39
C VAL A 30 3.02 -32.78 -8.73
N TRP A 31 2.30 -33.35 -7.76
CA TRP A 31 1.56 -34.62 -7.85
C TRP A 31 0.06 -34.52 -7.54
N GLY A 32 -0.52 -33.31 -7.38
CA GLY A 32 -1.92 -33.09 -6.98
C GLY A 32 -2.79 -32.40 -8.05
N LYS A 33 -4.12 -32.52 -7.89
CA LYS A 33 -5.07 -31.78 -8.75
C LYS A 33 -4.81 -30.28 -8.65
N ARG A 34 -4.63 -29.64 -9.81
CA ARG A 34 -4.53 -28.18 -9.91
C ARG A 34 -5.91 -27.57 -9.70
N VAL A 35 -6.07 -26.83 -8.62
CA VAL A 35 -7.34 -26.14 -8.32
C VAL A 35 -7.14 -24.64 -8.57
N PRO A 36 -7.93 -24.04 -9.47
CA PRO A 36 -7.88 -22.59 -9.67
C PRO A 36 -8.47 -21.89 -8.44
N VAL A 37 -7.75 -20.92 -7.92
CA VAL A 37 -8.20 -20.02 -6.83
C VAL A 37 -8.38 -18.63 -7.42
N ILE A 38 -9.59 -18.11 -7.38
CA ILE A 38 -9.89 -16.74 -7.81
C ILE A 38 -9.50 -15.82 -6.65
N ALA A 39 -8.43 -15.05 -6.83
CA ALA A 39 -7.98 -14.09 -5.83
C ALA A 39 -8.61 -12.71 -6.01
N VAL A 40 -8.87 -12.33 -7.26
CA VAL A 40 -9.53 -11.06 -7.62
C VAL A 40 -10.54 -11.36 -8.72
N ASP A 41 -11.78 -10.89 -8.57
CA ASP A 41 -12.89 -11.19 -9.45
C ASP A 41 -13.67 -9.92 -9.82
N GLY A 42 -13.24 -9.24 -10.87
CA GLY A 42 -13.91 -8.08 -11.44
C GLY A 42 -13.86 -6.84 -10.55
N VAL A 43 -12.72 -6.58 -9.89
CA VAL A 43 -12.57 -5.42 -9.00
C VAL A 43 -12.51 -4.11 -9.78
N ASP A 44 -13.36 -3.17 -9.35
CA ASP A 44 -13.34 -1.76 -9.77
C ASP A 44 -12.94 -0.90 -8.57
N LEU A 45 -11.98 0.02 -8.76
CA LEU A 45 -11.62 1.03 -7.76
C LEU A 45 -11.01 2.27 -8.40
N GLU A 46 -11.13 3.39 -7.70
CA GLU A 46 -10.59 4.67 -8.14
C GLU A 46 -10.04 5.46 -6.96
N ILE A 47 -8.97 6.22 -7.20
CA ILE A 47 -8.39 7.14 -6.22
C ILE A 47 -8.14 8.48 -6.91
N ALA A 48 -8.63 9.57 -6.33
CA ALA A 48 -8.31 10.91 -6.80
C ALA A 48 -6.89 11.30 -6.38
N GLY A 49 -6.27 12.20 -7.14
CA GLY A 49 -4.93 12.69 -6.81
C GLY A 49 -4.87 13.30 -5.41
N GLY A 50 -3.83 12.98 -4.64
CA GLY A 50 -3.64 13.47 -3.28
C GLY A 50 -4.50 12.80 -2.20
N GLN A 51 -5.37 11.84 -2.56
CA GLN A 51 -6.24 11.14 -1.61
C GLN A 51 -5.68 9.78 -1.20
N THR A 52 -6.19 9.27 -0.07
CA THR A 52 -5.93 7.93 0.45
C THR A 52 -7.20 7.08 0.33
N LEU A 53 -7.11 5.98 -0.43
CA LEU A 53 -8.12 4.91 -0.41
C LEU A 53 -7.59 3.75 0.45
N ALA A 54 -8.32 3.38 1.50
CA ALA A 54 -8.04 2.16 2.23
C ALA A 54 -8.78 0.97 1.61
N LEU A 55 -8.04 -0.10 1.32
CA LEU A 55 -8.60 -1.40 0.93
C LEU A 55 -8.55 -2.33 2.14
N VAL A 56 -9.71 -2.63 2.70
CA VAL A 56 -9.86 -3.42 3.93
C VAL A 56 -10.62 -4.72 3.64
N GLY A 57 -10.55 -5.69 4.55
CA GLY A 57 -11.23 -6.98 4.42
C GLY A 57 -10.48 -8.09 5.14
N GLU A 58 -11.08 -9.28 5.24
CA GLU A 58 -10.46 -10.44 5.88
C GLU A 58 -9.17 -10.89 5.20
N SER A 59 -8.33 -11.64 5.94
CA SER A 59 -7.13 -12.26 5.36
C SER A 59 -7.53 -13.20 4.21
N GLY A 60 -6.81 -13.13 3.09
CA GLY A 60 -7.12 -13.93 1.91
C GLY A 60 -8.22 -13.37 1.01
N SER A 61 -8.83 -12.20 1.31
CA SER A 61 -9.86 -11.60 0.44
C SER A 61 -9.34 -11.09 -0.91
N GLY A 62 -7.99 -11.02 -1.11
CA GLY A 62 -7.38 -10.62 -2.38
C GLY A 62 -6.71 -9.25 -2.39
N LYS A 63 -6.70 -8.50 -1.28
CA LYS A 63 -6.16 -7.12 -1.18
C LYS A 63 -4.73 -6.97 -1.68
N SER A 64 -3.81 -7.79 -1.16
CA SER A 64 -2.40 -7.75 -1.59
C SER A 64 -2.22 -8.16 -3.06
N THR A 65 -3.12 -8.98 -3.61
CA THR A 65 -3.14 -9.29 -5.05
C THR A 65 -3.53 -8.06 -5.87
N VAL A 66 -4.56 -7.31 -5.45
CA VAL A 66 -4.93 -6.03 -6.08
C VAL A 66 -3.74 -5.06 -6.01
N ALA A 67 -3.13 -4.91 -4.83
CA ALA A 67 -1.96 -4.07 -4.62
C ALA A 67 -0.80 -4.40 -5.58
N ARG A 68 -0.43 -5.68 -5.68
CA ARG A 68 0.63 -6.15 -6.57
C ARG A 68 0.30 -5.96 -8.05
N CYS A 69 -0.96 -6.13 -8.43
CA CYS A 69 -1.40 -5.83 -9.79
C CYS A 69 -1.30 -4.33 -10.10
N VAL A 70 -1.71 -3.45 -9.18
CA VAL A 70 -1.59 -1.99 -9.31
C VAL A 70 -0.12 -1.57 -9.39
N ALA A 71 0.75 -2.12 -8.52
CA ALA A 71 2.19 -1.88 -8.54
C ALA A 71 2.91 -2.56 -9.72
N ARG A 72 2.19 -3.34 -10.56
CA ARG A 72 2.74 -4.10 -11.70
C ARG A 72 3.83 -5.09 -11.30
N LEU A 73 3.79 -5.58 -10.09
CA LEU A 73 4.58 -6.71 -9.62
C LEU A 73 3.98 -8.04 -10.09
N GLU A 74 2.65 -8.04 -10.30
CA GLU A 74 1.91 -9.14 -10.89
C GLU A 74 1.12 -8.68 -12.11
N LYS A 75 1.07 -9.52 -13.15
CA LYS A 75 0.23 -9.26 -14.32
C LYS A 75 -1.19 -9.74 -14.00
N PRO A 76 -2.23 -8.89 -14.14
CA PRO A 76 -3.61 -9.33 -14.07
C PRO A 76 -3.93 -10.30 -15.21
N ASP A 77 -4.93 -11.17 -15.03
CA ASP A 77 -5.41 -12.05 -16.07
C ASP A 77 -6.38 -11.34 -17.01
N SER A 78 -7.14 -10.38 -16.47
CA SER A 78 -7.99 -9.46 -17.24
C SER A 78 -8.24 -8.18 -16.46
N GLY A 79 -8.88 -7.20 -17.11
CA GLY A 79 -9.16 -5.88 -16.59
C GLY A 79 -8.12 -4.86 -17.02
N GLN A 80 -8.34 -3.62 -16.61
CA GLN A 80 -7.51 -2.48 -17.01
C GLN A 80 -7.11 -1.67 -15.77
N ILE A 81 -5.91 -1.09 -15.82
CA ILE A 81 -5.36 -0.23 -14.76
C ILE A 81 -4.80 1.01 -15.43
N TRP A 82 -5.25 2.18 -14.99
CA TRP A 82 -4.74 3.48 -15.44
C TRP A 82 -4.09 4.22 -14.28
N ILE A 83 -2.94 4.84 -14.57
CA ILE A 83 -2.28 5.81 -13.71
C ILE A 83 -2.30 7.16 -14.43
N GLY A 84 -3.13 8.07 -13.91
CA GLY A 84 -3.54 9.25 -14.66
C GLY A 84 -4.25 8.84 -15.94
N GLU A 85 -3.78 9.35 -17.09
CA GLU A 85 -4.35 9.02 -18.40
C GLU A 85 -3.73 7.78 -19.07
N LYS A 86 -2.69 7.18 -18.47
CA LYS A 86 -1.95 6.07 -19.07
C LYS A 86 -2.54 4.74 -18.64
N ASP A 87 -3.01 3.94 -19.60
CA ASP A 87 -3.27 2.52 -19.36
C ASP A 87 -1.94 1.80 -19.15
N VAL A 88 -1.83 1.13 -18.02
CA VAL A 88 -0.63 0.40 -17.62
C VAL A 88 -0.78 -1.11 -17.79
N GLY A 89 -1.93 -1.55 -18.32
CA GLY A 89 -2.26 -2.97 -18.51
C GLY A 89 -1.32 -3.67 -19.48
N ASP A 90 -1.00 -3.04 -20.59
CA ASP A 90 -0.33 -3.67 -21.76
C ASP A 90 1.09 -3.13 -22.05
N LEU A 91 1.74 -2.50 -21.07
CA LEU A 91 3.08 -1.93 -21.32
C LEU A 91 4.13 -3.01 -21.61
N SER A 92 4.81 -2.87 -22.74
CA SER A 92 6.02 -3.61 -23.08
C SER A 92 7.13 -3.37 -22.05
N SER A 93 8.15 -4.23 -22.02
CA SER A 93 9.26 -4.12 -21.02
C SER A 93 9.97 -2.77 -21.04
N SER A 94 10.14 -2.14 -22.21
CA SER A 94 10.78 -0.82 -22.37
C SER A 94 9.90 0.34 -21.87
N SER A 95 8.58 0.20 -21.91
CA SER A 95 7.64 1.24 -21.46
C SER A 95 7.34 1.19 -19.95
N ARG A 96 7.91 0.22 -19.22
CA ARG A 96 7.64 0.00 -17.79
C ARG A 96 8.44 0.93 -16.87
N LEU A 97 9.58 1.48 -17.31
CA LEU A 97 10.43 2.33 -16.47
C LEU A 97 9.70 3.59 -15.97
N PRO A 98 9.02 4.38 -16.81
CA PRO A 98 8.28 5.55 -16.33
C PRO A 98 7.15 5.20 -15.36
N LEU A 99 6.53 4.02 -15.56
CA LEU A 99 5.47 3.55 -14.69
C LEU A 99 6.01 3.10 -13.33
N ARG A 100 7.14 2.37 -13.32
CA ARG A 100 7.80 1.96 -12.07
C ARG A 100 8.22 3.17 -11.22
N SER A 101 8.55 4.29 -11.87
CA SER A 101 8.78 5.54 -11.15
C SER A 101 7.49 6.13 -10.60
N ALA A 102 6.38 6.08 -11.35
CA ALA A 102 5.11 6.70 -10.95
C ALA A 102 4.40 5.95 -9.82
N VAL A 103 4.61 4.63 -9.70
CA VAL A 103 3.98 3.78 -8.67
C VAL A 103 5.07 3.04 -7.91
N GLN A 104 5.10 3.24 -6.60
CA GLN A 104 5.99 2.52 -5.70
C GLN A 104 5.19 1.75 -4.66
N MET A 105 5.79 0.73 -4.06
CA MET A 105 5.17 -0.12 -3.05
C MET A 105 6.06 -0.24 -1.83
N VAL A 106 5.46 -0.07 -0.66
CA VAL A 106 6.07 -0.35 0.64
C VAL A 106 5.42 -1.61 1.20
N PHE A 107 6.24 -2.61 1.50
CA PHE A 107 5.79 -3.93 1.94
C PHE A 107 5.65 -4.01 3.46
N GLN A 108 4.90 -5.00 3.91
CA GLN A 108 4.66 -5.33 5.31
C GLN A 108 5.95 -5.57 6.10
N ASP A 109 6.89 -6.32 5.52
CA ASP A 109 8.19 -6.58 6.13
C ASP A 109 9.30 -5.90 5.32
N PRO A 110 9.83 -4.77 5.83
CA PRO A 110 10.91 -4.06 5.15
C PRO A 110 12.20 -4.90 5.06
N VAL A 111 12.43 -5.85 5.99
CA VAL A 111 13.66 -6.67 6.02
C VAL A 111 13.73 -7.57 4.79
N THR A 112 12.62 -8.19 4.41
CA THR A 112 12.57 -9.08 3.24
C THR A 112 12.76 -8.35 1.91
N SER A 113 12.53 -7.02 1.90
CA SER A 113 12.65 -6.17 0.71
C SER A 113 14.00 -5.47 0.60
N MET A 114 14.87 -5.56 1.62
CA MET A 114 16.17 -4.91 1.67
C MET A 114 17.30 -5.93 1.64
N ASN A 115 18.41 -5.58 0.96
CA ASN A 115 19.62 -6.40 1.05
C ASN A 115 20.25 -6.20 2.44
N PRO A 116 20.40 -7.25 3.27
CA PRO A 116 20.92 -7.15 4.63
C PRO A 116 22.41 -6.74 4.69
N ARG A 117 23.12 -6.80 3.56
CA ARG A 117 24.53 -6.39 3.45
C ARG A 117 24.70 -4.89 3.16
N PHE A 118 23.61 -4.19 2.85
CA PHE A 118 23.66 -2.78 2.51
C PHE A 118 23.66 -1.89 3.75
N THR A 119 24.24 -0.74 3.63
CA THR A 119 24.08 0.39 4.55
C THR A 119 22.75 1.09 4.31
N ALA A 120 22.31 1.94 5.24
CA ALA A 120 21.07 2.67 5.10
C ALA A 120 21.04 3.51 3.81
N VAL A 121 22.13 4.21 3.49
CA VAL A 121 22.20 5.02 2.26
C VAL A 121 22.18 4.17 0.99
N GLU A 122 22.84 3.01 1.00
CA GLU A 122 22.81 2.08 -0.16
C GLU A 122 21.42 1.52 -0.42
N VAL A 123 20.66 1.22 0.65
CA VAL A 123 19.25 0.81 0.52
C VAL A 123 18.42 1.93 -0.11
N VAL A 124 18.58 3.16 0.35
CA VAL A 124 17.77 4.28 -0.12
C VAL A 124 18.17 4.68 -1.54
N GLU A 125 19.45 4.70 -1.90
CA GLU A 125 19.93 5.11 -3.22
C GLU A 125 19.75 4.05 -4.32
N GLU A 126 19.45 2.78 -3.96
CA GLU A 126 19.35 1.65 -4.91
C GLU A 126 18.44 1.94 -6.12
N PRO A 127 17.24 2.54 -6.00
CA PRO A 127 16.41 2.86 -7.17
C PRO A 127 17.07 3.82 -8.15
N LEU A 128 17.86 4.77 -7.66
CA LEU A 128 18.61 5.72 -8.49
C LEU A 128 19.86 5.08 -9.13
N LEU A 129 20.46 4.11 -8.46
CA LEU A 129 21.53 3.28 -9.03
C LEU A 129 21.00 2.49 -10.23
N ILE A 130 19.82 1.88 -10.10
CA ILE A 130 19.16 1.14 -11.19
C ILE A 130 18.83 2.05 -12.37
N GLN A 131 18.53 3.33 -12.12
CA GLN A 131 18.33 4.35 -13.16
C GLN A 131 19.63 4.87 -13.79
N GLY A 132 20.79 4.44 -13.30
CA GLY A 132 22.10 4.83 -13.85
C GLY A 132 22.60 6.22 -13.42
N LEU A 133 22.03 6.79 -12.33
CA LEU A 133 22.57 8.05 -11.79
C LEU A 133 23.99 7.84 -11.24
N ASP A 134 24.84 8.87 -11.38
CA ASP A 134 26.18 8.86 -10.81
C ASP A 134 26.14 8.79 -9.27
N ARG A 135 27.27 8.31 -8.70
CA ARG A 135 27.35 8.00 -7.26
C ARG A 135 27.17 9.24 -6.38
N GLU A 136 27.77 10.34 -6.73
CA GLU A 136 27.72 11.55 -5.91
C GLU A 136 26.31 12.11 -5.84
N ARG A 137 25.65 12.21 -6.99
CA ARG A 137 24.27 12.72 -7.11
C ARG A 137 23.26 11.85 -6.40
N ARG A 138 23.31 10.51 -6.58
CA ARG A 138 22.36 9.62 -5.91
C ARG A 138 22.55 9.61 -4.40
N ARG A 139 23.82 9.62 -3.90
CA ARG A 139 24.11 9.68 -2.47
C ARG A 139 23.58 10.97 -1.83
N LYS A 140 23.75 12.12 -2.50
CA LYS A 140 23.22 13.39 -2.02
C LYS A 140 21.71 13.32 -1.84
N VAL A 141 20.96 12.86 -2.87
CA VAL A 141 19.50 12.74 -2.82
C VAL A 141 19.06 11.73 -1.76
N ALA A 142 19.79 10.61 -1.61
CA ALA A 142 19.47 9.61 -0.59
C ALA A 142 19.63 10.16 0.84
N LEU A 143 20.67 10.96 1.10
CA LEU A 143 20.88 11.61 2.40
C LEU A 143 19.78 12.64 2.71
N GLU A 144 19.31 13.39 1.72
CA GLU A 144 18.16 14.30 1.87
C GLU A 144 16.90 13.54 2.24
N SER A 145 16.64 12.39 1.59
CA SER A 145 15.48 11.56 1.90
C SER A 145 15.58 10.85 3.26
N ILE A 146 16.78 10.48 3.71
CA ILE A 146 17.00 9.93 5.05
C ILE A 146 16.60 10.95 6.12
N ASP A 147 16.97 12.23 5.95
CA ASP A 147 16.53 13.30 6.86
C ASP A 147 15.02 13.50 6.79
N GLU A 148 14.45 13.51 5.59
CA GLU A 148 13.02 13.73 5.39
C GLU A 148 12.14 12.70 6.10
N VAL A 149 12.60 11.45 6.20
CA VAL A 149 11.90 10.43 6.98
C VAL A 149 12.26 10.45 8.48
N GLY A 150 12.98 11.49 8.95
CA GLY A 150 13.32 11.69 10.36
C GLY A 150 14.40 10.74 10.89
N LEU A 151 15.34 10.32 10.03
CA LEU A 151 16.52 9.57 10.42
C LEU A 151 17.76 10.48 10.36
N LEU A 152 18.73 10.23 11.26
CA LEU A 152 19.95 11.04 11.29
C LEU A 152 20.89 10.69 10.13
N ARG A 153 21.39 11.68 9.41
CA ARG A 153 22.44 11.50 8.35
C ARG A 153 23.66 10.77 8.86
N ALA A 154 24.03 10.98 10.09
CA ALA A 154 25.16 10.28 10.74
C ALA A 154 24.99 8.75 10.78
N TRP A 155 23.79 8.25 10.53
CA TRP A 155 23.51 6.81 10.50
C TRP A 155 23.50 6.24 9.07
N ALA A 156 23.72 7.06 8.05
CA ALA A 156 23.62 6.67 6.65
C ALA A 156 24.55 5.49 6.28
N ASP A 157 25.74 5.42 6.87
CA ASP A 157 26.74 4.37 6.62
C ASP A 157 26.64 3.18 7.59
N ARG A 158 25.63 3.15 8.47
CA ARG A 158 25.35 1.99 9.30
C ARG A 158 24.68 0.89 8.50
N SER A 159 24.99 -0.37 8.82
CA SER A 159 24.26 -1.52 8.27
C SER A 159 22.77 -1.40 8.56
N VAL A 160 21.92 -1.69 7.57
CA VAL A 160 20.46 -1.69 7.70
C VAL A 160 19.98 -2.62 8.84
N MET A 161 20.75 -3.65 9.16
CA MET A 161 20.43 -4.60 10.24
C MET A 161 20.55 -3.99 11.64
N GLN A 162 21.23 -2.86 11.81
CA GLN A 162 21.38 -2.17 13.09
C GLN A 162 20.20 -1.23 13.42
N PHE A 163 19.25 -1.08 12.51
CA PHE A 163 18.07 -0.23 12.69
C PHE A 163 16.94 -1.02 13.36
N SER A 164 16.13 -0.32 14.16
CA SER A 164 14.87 -0.86 14.70
C SER A 164 13.84 -1.12 13.60
N GLY A 165 12.76 -1.86 13.90
CA GLY A 165 11.68 -2.12 12.94
C GLY A 165 11.10 -0.84 12.35
N GLY A 166 10.75 0.14 13.20
CA GLY A 166 10.23 1.43 12.75
C GLY A 166 11.24 2.26 11.95
N GLN A 167 12.52 2.19 12.30
CA GLN A 167 13.58 2.85 11.54
C GLN A 167 13.77 2.21 10.16
N ARG A 168 13.75 0.88 10.07
CA ARG A 168 13.76 0.18 8.78
C ARG A 168 12.55 0.52 7.92
N GLN A 169 11.38 0.67 8.54
CA GLN A 169 10.19 1.11 7.82
C GLN A 169 10.36 2.52 7.24
N ARG A 170 10.98 3.45 7.98
CA ARG A 170 11.33 4.77 7.48
C ARG A 170 12.31 4.71 6.30
N LEU A 171 13.31 3.81 6.33
CA LEU A 171 14.21 3.58 5.20
C LEU A 171 13.47 3.02 3.97
N ALA A 172 12.50 2.10 4.16
CA ALA A 172 11.66 1.59 3.06
C ALA A 172 10.82 2.70 2.42
N ILE A 173 10.27 3.61 3.23
CA ILE A 173 9.54 4.78 2.74
C ILE A 173 10.50 5.72 1.98
N ALA A 174 11.66 6.06 2.55
CA ALA A 174 12.67 6.88 1.88
C ALA A 174 13.07 6.30 0.52
N ARG A 175 13.36 4.98 0.46
CA ARG A 175 13.67 4.26 -0.78
C ARG A 175 12.55 4.39 -1.82
N ALA A 176 11.30 4.25 -1.40
CA ALA A 176 10.16 4.37 -2.30
C ALA A 176 10.01 5.80 -2.88
N LEU A 177 10.37 6.83 -2.11
CA LEU A 177 10.30 8.22 -2.53
C LEU A 177 11.39 8.62 -3.54
N MET A 178 12.49 7.86 -3.65
CA MET A 178 13.61 8.17 -4.55
C MET A 178 13.19 8.39 -6.00
N LEU A 179 12.15 7.69 -6.45
CA LEU A 179 11.64 7.79 -7.82
C LEU A 179 10.53 8.85 -7.98
N ARG A 180 10.25 9.63 -6.94
CA ARG A 180 9.19 10.66 -6.91
C ARG A 180 7.85 10.11 -7.42
N PRO A 181 7.32 9.05 -6.78
CA PRO A 181 6.08 8.42 -7.21
C PRO A 181 4.89 9.38 -7.08
N LYS A 182 3.87 9.17 -7.89
CA LYS A 182 2.56 9.79 -7.74
C LYS A 182 1.62 8.95 -6.87
N LEU A 183 1.79 7.63 -6.92
CA LEU A 183 1.03 6.65 -6.15
C LEU A 183 1.98 5.81 -5.29
N LEU A 184 1.71 5.75 -3.99
CA LEU A 184 2.38 4.85 -3.07
C LEU A 184 1.39 3.80 -2.58
N VAL A 185 1.69 2.54 -2.85
CA VAL A 185 0.93 1.38 -2.36
C VAL A 185 1.54 0.95 -1.03
N LEU A 186 0.74 0.98 0.03
CA LEU A 186 1.14 0.63 1.40
C LEU A 186 0.48 -0.72 1.75
N ASP A 187 1.19 -1.85 1.53
CA ASP A 187 0.65 -3.19 1.79
C ASP A 187 1.03 -3.63 3.20
N GLU A 188 0.11 -3.41 4.14
CA GLU A 188 0.29 -3.66 5.57
C GLU A 188 1.58 -3.02 6.15
N ALA A 189 2.02 -1.92 5.54
CA ALA A 189 3.32 -1.30 5.76
C ALA A 189 3.54 -0.75 7.19
N ILE A 190 2.51 -0.67 8.01
CA ILE A 190 2.56 -0.12 9.37
C ILE A 190 2.28 -1.21 10.41
N THR A 191 1.76 -2.35 10.00
CA THR A 191 1.45 -3.48 10.90
C THR A 191 2.73 -4.14 11.42
N GLY A 192 2.65 -4.71 12.63
CA GLY A 192 3.81 -5.38 13.25
C GLY A 192 4.79 -4.44 13.97
N LEU A 193 4.53 -3.14 13.99
CA LEU A 193 5.25 -2.17 14.82
C LEU A 193 4.48 -1.95 16.15
N ASP A 194 5.17 -1.45 17.17
CA ASP A 194 4.50 -0.99 18.38
C ASP A 194 3.62 0.25 18.10
N LEU A 195 2.63 0.51 18.97
CA LEU A 195 1.65 1.57 18.78
C LEU A 195 2.28 2.96 18.62
N SER A 196 3.40 3.23 19.32
CA SER A 196 4.11 4.50 19.23
C SER A 196 4.76 4.67 17.85
N ALA A 197 5.45 3.63 17.38
CA ALA A 197 6.08 3.62 16.05
C ALA A 197 5.02 3.68 14.93
N GLN A 198 3.89 2.99 15.07
CA GLN A 198 2.76 3.08 14.13
C GLN A 198 2.25 4.52 14.01
N ALA A 199 2.01 5.20 15.14
CA ALA A 199 1.55 6.57 15.15
C ALA A 199 2.55 7.54 14.50
N GLN A 200 3.84 7.34 14.74
CA GLN A 200 4.91 8.14 14.14
C GLN A 200 5.01 7.92 12.62
N ILE A 201 4.90 6.68 12.14
CA ILE A 201 4.89 6.39 10.70
C ILE A 201 3.65 6.95 10.02
N ALA A 202 2.47 6.85 10.65
CA ALA A 202 1.25 7.45 10.12
C ALA A 202 1.37 8.98 9.97
N ASN A 203 1.92 9.66 10.99
CA ASN A 203 2.19 11.11 10.91
C ASN A 203 3.19 11.46 9.80
N LEU A 204 4.26 10.68 9.67
CA LEU A 204 5.25 10.85 8.61
C LEU A 204 4.58 10.73 7.23
N LEU A 205 3.79 9.68 7.01
CA LEU A 205 3.10 9.49 5.74
C LEU A 205 2.12 10.62 5.41
N GLN A 206 1.38 11.14 6.39
CA GLN A 206 0.50 12.31 6.19
C GLN A 206 1.30 13.58 5.82
N ALA A 207 2.44 13.82 6.47
CA ALA A 207 3.32 14.94 6.14
C ALA A 207 3.88 14.79 4.71
N LEU A 208 4.35 13.60 4.34
CA LEU A 208 4.84 13.29 3.00
C LEU A 208 3.74 13.39 1.93
N GLN A 209 2.50 13.00 2.25
CA GLN A 209 1.37 13.15 1.35
C GLN A 209 1.14 14.61 0.98
N THR A 210 1.18 15.48 1.97
CA THR A 210 1.00 16.93 1.77
C THR A 210 2.18 17.54 1.01
N SER A 211 3.42 17.24 1.41
CA SER A 211 4.63 17.86 0.81
C SER A 211 4.90 17.42 -0.61
N HIS A 212 4.59 16.17 -0.96
CA HIS A 212 4.82 15.58 -2.29
C HIS A 212 3.56 15.40 -3.13
N SER A 213 2.37 15.79 -2.62
CA SER A 213 1.07 15.54 -3.27
C SER A 213 0.87 14.06 -3.60
N LEU A 214 1.26 13.16 -2.68
CA LEU A 214 1.18 11.73 -2.87
C LEU A 214 -0.26 11.23 -2.78
N THR A 215 -0.55 10.23 -3.58
CA THR A 215 -1.79 9.45 -3.48
C THR A 215 -1.48 8.10 -2.86
N TYR A 216 -2.33 7.62 -1.96
CA TYR A 216 -2.11 6.35 -1.29
C TYR A 216 -3.19 5.31 -1.61
N LEU A 217 -2.75 4.08 -1.89
CA LEU A 217 -3.55 2.88 -1.76
C LEU A 217 -3.08 2.15 -0.50
N LEU A 218 -3.84 2.25 0.58
CA LEU A 218 -3.52 1.70 1.88
C LEU A 218 -4.22 0.35 2.08
N ILE A 219 -3.47 -0.73 2.20
CA ILE A 219 -3.99 -2.02 2.63
C ILE A 219 -3.73 -2.16 4.13
N SER A 220 -4.79 -2.33 4.89
CA SER A 220 -4.70 -2.51 6.34
C SER A 220 -5.90 -3.29 6.86
N HIS A 221 -5.69 -4.01 7.95
CA HIS A 221 -6.74 -4.58 8.78
C HIS A 221 -6.96 -3.78 10.08
N ASP A 222 -6.13 -2.76 10.32
CA ASP A 222 -6.23 -1.85 11.47
C ASP A 222 -7.17 -0.69 11.15
N LEU A 223 -8.39 -0.72 11.71
CA LEU A 223 -9.39 0.32 11.48
C LEU A 223 -9.04 1.66 12.13
N ALA A 224 -8.26 1.69 13.22
CA ALA A 224 -7.82 2.94 13.81
C ALA A 224 -6.90 3.70 12.86
N LEU A 225 -5.94 2.98 12.26
CA LEU A 225 -5.08 3.51 11.23
C LEU A 225 -5.87 3.98 9.99
N VAL A 226 -6.82 3.14 9.53
CA VAL A 226 -7.67 3.45 8.37
C VAL A 226 -8.49 4.71 8.63
N THR A 227 -9.16 4.82 9.79
CA THR A 227 -9.97 5.99 10.15
C THR A 227 -9.14 7.27 10.20
N ARG A 228 -7.88 7.15 10.59
CA ARG A 228 -6.96 8.28 10.70
C ARG A 228 -6.42 8.77 9.36
N MET A 229 -6.16 7.84 8.42
CA MET A 229 -5.40 8.14 7.21
C MET A 229 -6.25 8.17 5.94
N ALA A 230 -7.38 7.46 5.89
CA ALA A 230 -8.11 7.26 4.65
C ALA A 230 -9.23 8.27 4.45
N ASP A 231 -9.34 8.81 3.25
CA ASP A 231 -10.47 9.62 2.79
C ASP A 231 -11.68 8.74 2.45
N ALA A 232 -11.40 7.57 1.86
CA ALA A 232 -12.41 6.59 1.49
C ALA A 232 -11.96 5.17 1.84
N ILE A 233 -12.92 4.29 2.03
CA ILE A 233 -12.73 2.87 2.30
C ILE A 233 -13.39 2.05 1.20
N ALA A 234 -12.68 1.02 0.73
CA ALA A 234 -13.22 -0.05 -0.09
C ALA A 234 -13.10 -1.37 0.70
N VAL A 235 -14.22 -2.06 0.88
CA VAL A 235 -14.25 -3.36 1.59
C VAL A 235 -14.21 -4.48 0.58
N MET A 236 -13.28 -5.41 0.77
CA MET A 236 -13.06 -6.54 -0.12
C MET A 236 -13.40 -7.86 0.58
N ALA A 237 -14.28 -8.64 -0.04
CA ALA A 237 -14.65 -9.99 0.40
C ALA A 237 -14.72 -10.93 -0.82
N GLY A 238 -14.20 -12.15 -0.67
CA GLY A 238 -14.26 -13.18 -1.73
C GLY A 238 -13.72 -12.76 -3.09
N GLY A 239 -12.69 -11.91 -3.12
CA GLY A 239 -12.09 -11.42 -4.38
C GLY A 239 -12.81 -10.22 -5.00
N ARG A 240 -13.87 -9.69 -4.39
CA ARG A 240 -14.70 -8.58 -4.93
C ARG A 240 -14.76 -7.41 -3.96
N ILE A 241 -14.96 -6.21 -4.49
CA ILE A 241 -15.35 -5.06 -3.67
C ILE A 241 -16.84 -5.18 -3.37
N VAL A 242 -17.19 -5.24 -2.09
CA VAL A 242 -18.58 -5.38 -1.64
C VAL A 242 -19.17 -4.01 -1.28
N GLU A 243 -18.36 -3.09 -0.75
CA GLU A 243 -18.83 -1.75 -0.40
C GLU A 243 -17.69 -0.74 -0.56
N THR A 244 -18.02 0.48 -0.98
CA THR A 244 -17.08 1.60 -1.08
C THR A 244 -17.78 2.90 -0.70
N GLY A 245 -17.10 3.75 0.04
CA GLY A 245 -17.62 5.06 0.43
C GLY A 245 -16.63 5.92 1.21
N PRO A 246 -16.99 7.18 1.50
CA PRO A 246 -16.20 8.03 2.39
C PRO A 246 -16.00 7.35 3.75
N THR A 247 -14.81 7.52 4.33
CA THR A 247 -14.45 6.87 5.61
C THR A 247 -15.46 7.17 6.72
N SER A 248 -15.92 8.42 6.84
CA SER A 248 -16.90 8.81 7.85
C SER A 248 -18.23 8.05 7.70
N GLN A 249 -18.74 7.92 6.47
CA GLN A 249 -19.96 7.20 6.18
C GLN A 249 -19.81 5.70 6.46
N MET A 250 -18.72 5.09 5.99
CA MET A 250 -18.45 3.67 6.17
C MET A 250 -18.34 3.29 7.64
N MET A 251 -17.74 4.16 8.47
CA MET A 251 -17.57 3.92 9.90
C MET A 251 -18.86 4.10 10.70
N MET A 252 -19.78 4.98 10.28
CA MET A 252 -21.02 5.28 11.00
C MET A 252 -22.22 4.47 10.53
N ALA A 253 -22.34 4.24 9.23
CA ALA A 253 -23.53 3.63 8.62
C ALA A 253 -23.15 2.68 7.46
N PRO A 254 -22.41 1.58 7.74
CA PRO A 254 -22.13 0.55 6.75
C PRO A 254 -23.42 -0.12 6.30
N LYS A 255 -23.49 -0.49 5.02
CA LYS A 255 -24.71 -1.05 4.41
C LYS A 255 -24.59 -2.57 4.20
N GLU A 256 -23.41 -3.03 3.78
CA GLU A 256 -23.17 -4.43 3.47
C GLU A 256 -22.86 -5.25 4.72
N GLN A 257 -23.37 -6.46 4.76
CA GLN A 257 -23.27 -7.34 5.93
C GLN A 257 -21.82 -7.71 6.24
N GLU A 258 -21.00 -7.90 5.21
CA GLU A 258 -19.56 -8.13 5.33
C GLU A 258 -18.84 -6.94 5.97
N THR A 259 -19.20 -5.72 5.58
CA THR A 259 -18.67 -4.50 6.18
C THR A 259 -19.04 -4.39 7.65
N ILE A 260 -20.31 -4.62 7.98
CA ILE A 260 -20.80 -4.60 9.37
C ILE A 260 -20.04 -5.61 10.24
N ARG A 261 -19.84 -6.84 9.75
CA ARG A 261 -19.09 -7.89 10.47
C ARG A 261 -17.63 -7.51 10.66
N LEU A 262 -16.98 -6.98 9.62
CA LEU A 262 -15.58 -6.55 9.67
C LEU A 262 -15.40 -5.46 10.74
N LEU A 263 -16.26 -4.43 10.73
CA LEU A 263 -16.21 -3.33 11.69
C LEU A 263 -16.50 -3.79 13.12
N ALA A 264 -17.47 -4.69 13.31
CA ALA A 264 -17.79 -5.24 14.61
C ALA A 264 -16.62 -6.06 15.20
N SER A 265 -16.00 -6.92 14.40
CA SER A 265 -14.85 -7.73 14.82
C SER A 265 -13.65 -6.89 15.20
N ALA A 266 -13.36 -5.83 14.42
CA ALA A 266 -12.24 -4.93 14.69
C ALA A 266 -12.48 -4.07 15.95
N ARG A 267 -13.70 -3.57 16.16
CA ARG A 267 -14.08 -2.87 17.42
C ARG A 267 -13.94 -3.76 18.64
N ALA A 268 -14.37 -5.02 18.55
CA ALA A 268 -14.22 -5.99 19.63
C ALA A 268 -12.76 -6.30 19.97
N ALA A 269 -11.89 -6.37 18.96
CA ALA A 269 -10.44 -6.55 19.15
C ALA A 269 -9.80 -5.35 19.86
N GLN A 270 -10.16 -4.12 19.47
CA GLN A 270 -9.67 -2.89 20.09
C GLN A 270 -10.11 -2.76 21.56
N SER A 271 -11.36 -3.09 21.86
CA SER A 271 -11.88 -3.07 23.26
C SER A 271 -11.15 -4.05 24.17
N ARG A 272 -10.78 -5.24 23.67
CA ARG A 272 -10.00 -6.23 24.42
C ARG A 272 -8.57 -5.75 24.69
N LEU A 273 -7.94 -5.11 23.73
CA LEU A 273 -6.59 -4.52 23.88
C LEU A 273 -6.59 -3.39 24.93
N GLY A 274 -7.59 -2.51 24.90
CA GLY A 274 -7.76 -1.44 25.90
C GLY A 274 -7.91 -1.99 27.32
N ALA A 275 -8.76 -3.01 27.53
CA ALA A 275 -8.97 -3.64 28.82
C ALA A 275 -7.71 -4.34 29.36
N LEU A 276 -6.87 -4.92 28.49
CA LEU A 276 -5.61 -5.56 28.92
C LEU A 276 -4.55 -4.51 29.34
N THR A 277 -4.54 -3.35 28.71
CA THR A 277 -3.62 -2.25 29.04
C THR A 277 -3.97 -1.62 30.39
N GLU A 278 -5.27 -1.47 30.70
CA GLU A 278 -5.75 -0.95 31.98
C GLU A 278 -5.54 -1.94 33.14
N ALA A 279 -5.58 -3.26 32.86
CA ALA A 279 -5.33 -4.29 33.86
C ALA A 279 -3.84 -4.49 34.22
N SER A 280 -2.93 -3.88 33.43
CA SER A 280 -1.47 -4.01 33.60
C SER A 280 -0.82 -2.73 34.14
N ALA A 281 -1.59 -1.66 34.36
CA ALA A 281 -1.17 -0.39 34.94
C ALA A 281 -1.65 -0.29 36.40
#